data_ff7145c31efbac719b40a5df3adc19e5
#
_entry.id   ff7145c31efbac719b40a5df3adc19e5
#
_cell.length_a   1.000
_cell.length_b   1.000
_cell.length_c   1.000
_cell.angle_alpha   90.00
_cell.angle_beta   90.00
_cell.angle_gamma   90.00
#
_symmetry.space_group_name_H-M   'P 1'
#
loop_
_entity.id
_entity.type
_entity.pdbx_description
1 polymer ?
#
loop_
_entity_poly.entity_id
_entity_poly.type
_entity_poly.pdbx_seq_one_letter_code
_entity_poly.pdbx_strand_id
1 'polypeptide(L)'
;MNWKDAALVHAKDQDPKESVGLLVNIKGKERYFPCNNLAMTAHQCFILDPVDYVKASNQGDIVAVVHSHPVTPPIASQADKLSCEQSKLPWHIVNPKTEQWGYYEPSGYKAPLLGRPWVWGVTDCWSLVRDWYKQERGIELRDWERPITPEEFLKDPMFERCAWRTGFRQLRQEEKLENGDLLFMSIMADGLNHVALFLDGEVLHHLTDRLSCRESYSEWLLKCTGGRYRYAS
;
A
#
# COMPACT_ATOMS: atom_id res chain seq x y z
N MET A 1 -25.77 16.18 15.44
CA MET A 1 -25.38 15.30 14.32
C MET A 1 -24.53 14.18 14.92
N ASN A 2 -24.91 12.93 14.69
CA ASN A 2 -24.07 11.80 15.11
C ASN A 2 -22.86 11.67 14.18
N TRP A 3 -21.89 10.85 14.52
CA TRP A 3 -20.66 10.73 13.74
C TRP A 3 -20.90 10.13 12.34
N LYS A 4 -21.88 9.21 12.18
CA LYS A 4 -22.22 8.64 10.86
C LYS A 4 -22.82 9.69 9.93
N ASP A 5 -23.71 10.55 10.44
CA ASP A 5 -24.27 11.64 9.64
C ASP A 5 -23.16 12.59 9.17
N ALA A 6 -22.22 12.95 10.06
CA ALA A 6 -21.11 13.83 9.72
C ALA A 6 -20.17 13.19 8.66
N ALA A 7 -19.86 11.90 8.79
CA ALA A 7 -19.07 11.19 7.82
C ALA A 7 -19.77 11.03 6.46
N LEU A 8 -21.09 10.78 6.47
CA LEU A 8 -21.88 10.69 5.23
C LEU A 8 -21.94 12.04 4.49
N VAL A 9 -22.12 13.15 5.22
CA VAL A 9 -22.06 14.48 4.62
C VAL A 9 -20.70 14.70 3.96
N HIS A 10 -19.60 14.45 4.68
CA HIS A 10 -18.26 14.56 4.11
C HIS A 10 -18.06 13.66 2.88
N ALA A 11 -18.55 12.42 2.92
CA ALA A 11 -18.46 11.51 1.79
C ALA A 11 -19.22 12.01 0.54
N LYS A 12 -20.39 12.63 0.74
CA LYS A 12 -21.15 13.24 -0.37
C LYS A 12 -20.45 14.48 -0.94
N ASP A 13 -19.82 15.28 -0.09
CA ASP A 13 -19.10 16.48 -0.51
C ASP A 13 -17.81 16.14 -1.29
N GLN A 14 -17.21 14.99 -1.02
CA GLN A 14 -16.00 14.53 -1.72
C GLN A 14 -16.29 13.72 -3.00
N ASP A 15 -17.50 13.20 -3.21
CA ASP A 15 -17.84 12.41 -4.41
C ASP A 15 -17.44 13.16 -5.70
N PRO A 16 -16.70 12.58 -6.67
CA PRO A 16 -16.42 11.15 -6.85
C PRO A 16 -15.12 10.63 -6.16
N LYS A 17 -14.46 11.42 -5.34
CA LYS A 17 -13.29 11.01 -4.59
C LYS A 17 -13.69 10.22 -3.35
N GLU A 18 -12.85 9.30 -2.92
CA GLU A 18 -12.99 8.70 -1.60
C GLU A 18 -12.73 9.75 -0.51
N SER A 19 -13.68 9.92 0.37
CA SER A 19 -13.46 10.67 1.60
C SER A 19 -12.72 9.80 2.61
N VAL A 20 -11.93 10.40 3.47
CA VAL A 20 -11.30 9.74 4.62
C VAL A 20 -11.43 10.62 5.86
N GLY A 21 -11.57 10.00 7.00
CA GLY A 21 -11.56 10.67 8.30
C GLY A 21 -11.36 9.69 9.44
N LEU A 22 -11.30 10.22 10.61
CA LEU A 22 -11.02 9.49 11.84
C LEU A 22 -12.19 9.58 12.81
N LEU A 23 -12.49 8.48 13.47
CA LEU A 23 -13.40 8.48 14.59
C LEU A 23 -12.59 8.70 15.86
N VAL A 24 -12.87 9.79 16.57
CA VAL A 24 -12.10 10.21 17.74
C VAL A 24 -13.00 10.15 18.98
N ASN A 25 -12.54 9.44 20.00
CA ASN A 25 -13.21 9.43 21.29
C ASN A 25 -12.74 10.63 22.13
N ILE A 26 -13.63 11.59 22.32
CA ILE A 26 -13.38 12.79 23.12
C ILE A 26 -14.23 12.70 24.39
N LYS A 27 -13.60 12.42 25.53
CA LYS A 27 -14.28 12.33 26.85
C LYS A 27 -15.48 11.38 26.83
N GLY A 28 -15.32 10.20 26.21
CA GLY A 28 -16.37 9.17 26.12
C GLY A 28 -17.41 9.40 25.03
N LYS A 29 -17.21 10.37 24.13
CA LYS A 29 -18.09 10.63 22.99
C LYS A 29 -17.32 10.51 21.70
N GLU A 30 -17.81 9.67 20.80
CA GLU A 30 -17.26 9.50 19.46
C GLU A 30 -17.65 10.69 18.57
N ARG A 31 -16.66 11.25 17.89
CA ARG A 31 -16.82 12.33 16.91
C ARG A 31 -16.05 12.03 15.64
N TYR A 32 -16.66 12.30 14.51
CA TYR A 32 -16.00 12.22 13.21
C TYR A 32 -15.11 13.44 13.00
N PHE A 33 -13.86 13.19 12.62
CA PHE A 33 -12.89 14.19 12.23
C PHE A 33 -12.58 14.00 10.73
N PRO A 34 -13.06 14.88 9.83
CA PRO A 34 -12.76 14.79 8.42
C PRO A 34 -11.29 15.06 8.16
N CYS A 35 -10.67 14.28 7.28
CA CYS A 35 -9.27 14.41 6.86
C CYS A 35 -9.18 14.61 5.36
N ASN A 36 -8.09 15.22 4.90
CA ASN A 36 -7.78 15.33 3.48
C ASN A 36 -7.31 13.98 2.93
N ASN A 37 -7.77 13.67 1.72
CA ASN A 37 -7.25 12.56 0.92
C ASN A 37 -6.16 13.10 -0.02
N LEU A 38 -4.91 12.72 0.21
CA LEU A 38 -3.75 13.14 -0.57
C LEU A 38 -3.45 12.24 -1.78
N ALA A 39 -4.23 11.16 -1.99
CA ALA A 39 -3.98 10.25 -3.10
C ALA A 39 -4.22 10.93 -4.45
N MET A 40 -3.32 10.71 -5.42
CA MET A 40 -3.49 11.16 -6.80
C MET A 40 -4.70 10.51 -7.47
N THR A 41 -4.91 9.21 -7.19
CA THR A 41 -6.06 8.43 -7.65
C THR A 41 -7.16 8.40 -6.59
N ALA A 42 -7.51 9.57 -6.04
CA ALA A 42 -8.44 9.71 -4.92
C ALA A 42 -9.85 9.12 -5.17
N HIS A 43 -10.18 8.77 -6.42
CA HIS A 43 -11.42 8.07 -6.78
C HIS A 43 -11.34 6.53 -6.60
N GLN A 44 -10.17 5.99 -6.29
CA GLN A 44 -9.92 4.55 -6.14
C GLN A 44 -9.26 4.17 -4.80
N CYS A 45 -8.66 5.15 -4.12
CA CYS A 45 -7.96 4.94 -2.86
C CYS A 45 -7.81 6.24 -2.09
N PHE A 46 -7.33 6.15 -0.88
CA PHE A 46 -6.98 7.33 -0.09
C PHE A 46 -5.58 7.21 0.52
N ILE A 47 -4.94 8.37 0.69
CA ILE A 47 -3.78 8.59 1.55
C ILE A 47 -4.21 9.65 2.57
N LEU A 48 -4.32 9.24 3.82
CA LEU A 48 -4.71 10.14 4.91
C LEU A 48 -3.61 11.16 5.18
N ASP A 49 -3.98 12.45 5.21
CA ASP A 49 -3.04 13.53 5.52
C ASP A 49 -2.44 13.36 6.93
N PRO A 50 -1.11 13.19 7.09
CA PRO A 50 -0.47 13.04 8.38
C PRO A 50 -0.71 14.23 9.32
N VAL A 51 -0.87 15.43 8.77
CA VAL A 51 -1.16 16.63 9.55
C VAL A 51 -2.54 16.54 10.20
N ASP A 52 -3.53 16.04 9.45
CA ASP A 52 -4.88 15.84 9.96
C ASP A 52 -4.94 14.70 10.99
N TYR A 53 -4.14 13.64 10.79
CA TYR A 53 -3.98 12.60 11.80
C TYR A 53 -3.49 13.16 13.13
N VAL A 54 -2.43 13.99 13.11
CA VAL A 54 -1.89 14.64 14.31
C VAL A 54 -2.92 15.58 14.96
N LYS A 55 -3.67 16.36 14.15
CA LYS A 55 -4.73 17.22 14.68
C LYS A 55 -5.84 16.42 15.38
N ALA A 56 -6.24 15.29 14.79
CA ALA A 56 -7.24 14.41 15.37
C ALA A 56 -6.76 13.78 16.68
N SER A 57 -5.52 13.26 16.72
CA SER A 57 -4.92 12.65 17.91
C SER A 57 -4.77 13.61 19.07
N ASN A 58 -4.60 14.91 18.80
CA ASN A 58 -4.56 15.96 19.82
C ASN A 58 -5.93 16.26 20.45
N GLN A 59 -7.04 15.79 19.86
CA GLN A 59 -8.37 15.99 20.41
C GLN A 59 -8.85 14.84 21.31
N GLY A 60 -8.33 13.62 21.08
CA GLY A 60 -8.71 12.45 21.85
C GLY A 60 -8.15 11.15 21.22
N ASP A 61 -8.62 10.02 21.70
CA ASP A 61 -8.17 8.72 21.22
C ASP A 61 -8.79 8.40 19.86
N ILE A 62 -7.96 8.09 18.87
CA ILE A 62 -8.43 7.62 17.57
C ILE A 62 -8.90 6.18 17.74
N VAL A 63 -10.17 5.91 17.45
CA VAL A 63 -10.80 4.60 17.69
C VAL A 63 -11.19 3.87 16.40
N ALA A 64 -11.30 4.56 15.28
CA ALA A 64 -11.58 3.95 13.97
C ALA A 64 -11.13 4.86 12.82
N VAL A 65 -10.94 4.26 11.64
CA VAL A 65 -10.87 4.94 10.35
C VAL A 65 -12.21 4.87 9.67
N VAL A 66 -12.63 5.95 9.02
CA VAL A 66 -13.88 6.02 8.24
C VAL A 66 -13.55 6.54 6.85
N HIS A 67 -13.92 5.79 5.80
CA HIS A 67 -13.73 6.22 4.42
C HIS A 67 -14.94 5.89 3.55
N SER A 68 -14.95 6.39 2.32
CA SER A 68 -16.07 6.15 1.42
C SER A 68 -15.67 5.38 0.17
N HIS A 69 -16.61 4.59 -0.35
CA HIS A 69 -16.56 3.95 -1.67
C HIS A 69 -17.64 4.55 -2.58
N PRO A 70 -17.35 5.64 -3.32
CA PRO A 70 -18.36 6.30 -4.16
C PRO A 70 -18.87 5.46 -5.32
N VAL A 71 -18.03 4.52 -5.81
CA VAL A 71 -18.28 3.74 -7.04
C VAL A 71 -18.63 2.29 -6.74
N THR A 72 -18.05 1.71 -5.67
CA THR A 72 -18.20 0.30 -5.32
C THR A 72 -19.04 0.12 -4.06
N PRO A 73 -19.59 -1.08 -3.79
CA PRO A 73 -20.23 -1.36 -2.51
C PRO A 73 -19.30 -1.08 -1.32
N PRO A 74 -19.84 -0.80 -0.11
CA PRO A 74 -19.05 -0.51 1.07
C PRO A 74 -18.47 -1.80 1.70
N ILE A 75 -17.76 -2.57 0.90
CA ILE A 75 -17.09 -3.82 1.27
C ILE A 75 -15.59 -3.58 1.23
N ALA A 76 -14.88 -3.93 2.30
CA ALA A 76 -13.44 -3.74 2.39
C ALA A 76 -12.69 -4.44 1.25
N SER A 77 -11.96 -3.68 0.46
CA SER A 77 -11.04 -4.16 -0.58
C SER A 77 -9.85 -4.91 0.05
N GLN A 78 -9.01 -5.54 -0.77
CA GLN A 78 -7.78 -6.15 -0.24
C GLN A 78 -6.84 -5.10 0.38
N ALA A 79 -6.75 -3.92 -0.22
CA ALA A 79 -5.95 -2.82 0.29
C ALA A 79 -6.50 -2.30 1.62
N ASP A 80 -7.82 -2.11 1.73
CA ASP A 80 -8.46 -1.71 2.98
C ASP A 80 -8.18 -2.71 4.11
N LYS A 81 -8.31 -4.01 3.82
CA LYS A 81 -8.03 -5.07 4.79
C LYS A 81 -6.59 -5.01 5.30
N LEU A 82 -5.60 -4.88 4.39
CA LEU A 82 -4.19 -4.76 4.77
C LEU A 82 -3.92 -3.50 5.58
N SER A 83 -4.46 -2.36 5.17
CA SER A 83 -4.30 -1.09 5.88
C SER A 83 -5.00 -1.10 7.25
N CYS A 84 -6.12 -1.80 7.35
CA CYS A 84 -6.80 -2.05 8.63
C CYS A 84 -5.93 -2.89 9.57
N GLU A 85 -5.31 -3.98 9.09
CA GLU A 85 -4.36 -4.78 9.86
C GLU A 85 -3.16 -3.95 10.34
N GLN A 86 -2.64 -3.06 9.49
CA GLN A 86 -1.51 -2.18 9.83
C GLN A 86 -1.88 -1.13 10.87
N SER A 87 -3.04 -0.50 10.73
CA SER A 87 -3.52 0.53 11.66
C SER A 87 -3.93 -0.05 13.02
N LYS A 88 -4.25 -1.34 13.08
CA LYS A 88 -4.83 -2.02 14.25
C LYS A 88 -6.13 -1.37 14.74
N LEU A 89 -6.81 -0.64 13.89
CA LEU A 89 -8.06 0.04 14.15
C LEU A 89 -9.18 -0.57 13.31
N PRO A 90 -10.41 -0.61 13.80
CA PRO A 90 -11.56 -0.94 12.97
C PRO A 90 -11.80 0.14 11.91
N TRP A 91 -12.37 -0.28 10.78
CA TRP A 91 -12.67 0.58 9.64
C TRP A 91 -14.14 0.55 9.31
N HIS A 92 -14.73 1.74 9.13
CA HIS A 92 -16.08 1.92 8.62
C HIS A 92 -16.02 2.43 7.20
N ILE A 93 -16.83 1.85 6.33
CA ILE A 93 -16.89 2.19 4.91
C ILE A 93 -18.30 2.65 4.59
N VAL A 94 -18.46 3.80 3.92
CA VAL A 94 -19.77 4.27 3.50
C VAL A 94 -19.83 4.45 1.99
N ASN A 95 -20.92 4.01 1.37
CA ASN A 95 -21.20 4.40 0.00
C ASN A 95 -22.12 5.66 0.03
N PRO A 96 -21.65 6.84 -0.45
CA PRO A 96 -22.42 8.08 -0.33
C PRO A 96 -23.69 8.12 -1.16
N LYS A 97 -23.81 7.26 -2.20
CA LYS A 97 -24.97 7.21 -3.10
C LYS A 97 -26.09 6.32 -2.56
N THR A 98 -25.71 5.16 -1.98
CA THR A 98 -26.69 4.21 -1.42
C THR A 98 -26.90 4.38 0.08
N GLU A 99 -26.04 5.16 0.73
CA GLU A 99 -25.99 5.39 2.17
C GLU A 99 -25.80 4.12 3.00
N GLN A 100 -25.35 3.04 2.33
CA GLN A 100 -25.04 1.77 2.98
C GLN A 100 -23.68 1.85 3.68
N TRP A 101 -23.56 1.12 4.78
CA TRP A 101 -22.35 1.05 5.60
C TRP A 101 -21.79 -0.36 5.63
N GLY A 102 -20.48 -0.43 5.52
CA GLY A 102 -19.67 -1.61 5.78
C GLY A 102 -18.82 -1.42 7.03
N TYR A 103 -18.31 -2.53 7.55
CA TYR A 103 -17.42 -2.57 8.69
C TYR A 103 -16.38 -3.67 8.50
N TYR A 104 -15.17 -3.37 8.87
CA TYR A 104 -14.08 -4.33 8.91
C TYR A 104 -13.18 -4.04 10.11
N GLU A 105 -12.65 -5.09 10.75
CA GLU A 105 -11.73 -4.98 11.87
C GLU A 105 -10.52 -5.88 11.65
N PRO A 106 -9.38 -5.63 12.33
CA PRO A 106 -8.21 -6.50 12.21
C PRO A 106 -8.57 -7.96 12.52
N SER A 107 -8.28 -8.84 11.57
CA SER A 107 -8.65 -10.26 11.59
C SER A 107 -7.48 -11.21 11.35
N GLY A 108 -6.27 -10.65 11.18
CA GLY A 108 -5.08 -11.39 10.74
C GLY A 108 -5.06 -11.64 9.24
N TYR A 109 -5.79 -10.82 8.45
CA TYR A 109 -5.84 -10.95 7.00
C TYR A 109 -4.44 -10.86 6.38
N LYS A 110 -4.17 -11.78 5.45
CA LYS A 110 -2.96 -11.78 4.61
C LYS A 110 -3.38 -11.76 3.14
N ALA A 111 -2.88 -10.80 2.39
CA ALA A 111 -3.16 -10.78 0.96
C ALA A 111 -2.45 -11.96 0.25
N PRO A 112 -3.09 -12.56 -0.76
CA PRO A 112 -2.42 -13.56 -1.59
C PRO A 112 -1.23 -12.92 -2.31
N LEU A 113 -0.18 -13.69 -2.60
CA LEU A 113 0.97 -13.19 -3.36
C LEU A 113 0.65 -12.98 -4.84
N LEU A 114 -0.31 -13.73 -5.37
CA LEU A 114 -0.75 -13.65 -6.77
C LEU A 114 -2.17 -13.10 -6.87
N GLY A 115 -2.45 -12.35 -7.93
CA GLY A 115 -3.78 -11.85 -8.23
C GLY A 115 -4.24 -10.69 -7.36
N ARG A 116 -3.35 -10.00 -6.65
CA ARG A 116 -3.71 -8.80 -5.88
C ARG A 116 -3.77 -7.57 -6.77
N PRO A 117 -4.77 -6.68 -6.56
CA PRO A 117 -4.82 -5.37 -7.21
C PRO A 117 -3.67 -4.48 -6.74
N TRP A 118 -3.14 -3.65 -7.64
CA TRP A 118 -2.07 -2.71 -7.32
C TRP A 118 -2.63 -1.45 -6.64
N VAL A 119 -2.06 -1.11 -5.49
CA VAL A 119 -2.32 0.15 -4.77
C VAL A 119 -1.00 0.67 -4.24
N TRP A 120 -0.64 1.90 -4.63
CA TRP A 120 0.60 2.56 -4.23
C TRP A 120 0.76 2.61 -2.72
N GLY A 121 1.91 2.16 -2.22
CA GLY A 121 2.23 2.13 -0.79
C GLY A 121 1.55 1.02 0.02
N VAL A 122 0.57 0.30 -0.54
CA VAL A 122 -0.18 -0.74 0.17
C VAL A 122 0.04 -2.13 -0.42
N THR A 123 -0.23 -2.27 -1.72
CA THR A 123 -0.06 -3.53 -2.47
C THR A 123 0.83 -3.34 -3.69
N ASP A 124 1.85 -2.53 -3.61
CA ASP A 124 2.83 -2.27 -4.67
C ASP A 124 3.89 -3.37 -4.77
N CYS A 125 4.87 -3.16 -5.65
CA CYS A 125 5.94 -4.12 -5.89
C CYS A 125 6.80 -4.39 -4.63
N TRP A 126 7.10 -3.37 -3.82
CA TRP A 126 7.87 -3.56 -2.57
C TRP A 126 7.05 -4.28 -1.50
N SER A 127 5.78 -3.99 -1.38
CA SER A 127 4.87 -4.69 -0.45
C SER A 127 4.79 -6.18 -0.79
N LEU A 128 4.76 -6.53 -2.09
CA LEU A 128 4.79 -7.93 -2.53
C LEU A 128 6.08 -8.65 -2.12
N VAL A 129 7.24 -8.00 -2.26
CA VAL A 129 8.53 -8.53 -1.81
C VAL A 129 8.52 -8.77 -0.30
N ARG A 130 8.07 -7.80 0.48
CA ARG A 130 8.00 -7.92 1.95
C ARG A 130 7.11 -9.08 2.39
N ASP A 131 5.94 -9.21 1.77
CA ASP A 131 4.98 -10.28 2.09
C ASP A 131 5.55 -11.65 1.73
N TRP A 132 6.23 -11.78 0.59
CA TRP A 132 6.90 -13.01 0.22
C TRP A 132 7.99 -13.39 1.23
N TYR A 133 8.86 -12.46 1.60
CA TYR A 133 9.92 -12.73 2.58
C TYR A 133 9.35 -13.13 3.93
N LYS A 134 8.26 -12.48 4.37
CA LYS A 134 7.58 -12.84 5.62
C LYS A 134 6.93 -14.23 5.55
N GLN A 135 6.27 -14.55 4.43
CA GLN A 135 5.54 -15.82 4.27
C GLN A 135 6.48 -17.00 4.03
N GLU A 136 7.48 -16.85 3.16
CA GLU A 136 8.33 -17.95 2.70
C GLU A 136 9.65 -18.10 3.48
N ARG A 137 10.11 -17.02 4.10
CA ARG A 137 11.40 -17.00 4.82
C ARG A 137 11.26 -16.65 6.30
N GLY A 138 10.09 -16.22 6.77
CA GLY A 138 9.90 -15.75 8.15
C GLY A 138 10.63 -14.44 8.45
N ILE A 139 11.06 -13.69 7.42
CA ILE A 139 11.85 -12.47 7.54
C ILE A 139 10.94 -11.26 7.39
N GLU A 140 10.89 -10.40 8.40
CA GLU A 140 10.18 -9.13 8.33
C GLU A 140 11.10 -8.05 7.77
N LEU A 141 10.94 -7.75 6.49
CA LEU A 141 11.66 -6.65 5.86
C LEU A 141 11.07 -5.31 6.28
N ARG A 142 11.96 -4.32 6.47
CA ARG A 142 11.54 -2.95 6.78
C ARG A 142 10.68 -2.38 5.66
N ASP A 143 9.57 -1.74 6.05
CA ASP A 143 8.83 -0.90 5.13
C ASP A 143 9.45 0.48 5.04
N TRP A 144 9.41 1.04 3.83
CA TRP A 144 9.87 2.38 3.54
C TRP A 144 8.67 3.21 3.09
N GLU A 145 8.50 4.36 3.69
CA GLU A 145 7.50 5.31 3.26
C GLU A 145 7.76 5.71 1.81
N ARG A 146 6.74 5.55 0.95
CA ARG A 146 6.81 5.99 -0.43
C ARG A 146 6.50 7.48 -0.49
N PRO A 147 7.12 8.22 -1.43
CA PRO A 147 6.63 9.52 -1.79
C PRO A 147 5.15 9.49 -2.17
N ILE A 148 4.48 10.62 -2.08
CA ILE A 148 3.03 10.69 -2.39
C ILE A 148 2.77 10.30 -3.85
N THR A 149 3.71 10.60 -4.74
CA THR A 149 3.57 10.33 -6.17
C THR A 149 4.68 9.43 -6.73
N PRO A 150 4.38 8.61 -7.76
CA PRO A 150 5.39 7.85 -8.48
C PRO A 150 6.46 8.73 -9.14
N GLU A 151 6.12 9.95 -9.55
CA GLU A 151 7.06 10.91 -10.16
C GLU A 151 8.09 11.41 -9.14
N GLU A 152 7.69 11.60 -7.89
CA GLU A 152 8.61 11.92 -6.79
C GLU A 152 9.52 10.74 -6.49
N PHE A 153 8.99 9.51 -6.59
CA PHE A 153 9.77 8.30 -6.42
C PHE A 153 10.91 8.18 -7.43
N LEU A 154 10.68 8.54 -8.71
CA LEU A 154 11.72 8.52 -9.75
C LEU A 154 12.84 9.53 -9.50
N LYS A 155 12.59 10.59 -8.74
CA LYS A 155 13.61 11.60 -8.39
C LYS A 155 14.50 11.18 -7.22
N ASP A 156 14.06 10.19 -6.42
CA ASP A 156 14.80 9.66 -5.28
C ASP A 156 15.23 8.21 -5.59
N PRO A 157 16.53 7.87 -5.64
CA PRO A 157 17.00 6.51 -5.87
C PRO A 157 16.74 5.61 -4.64
N MET A 158 15.46 5.47 -4.28
CA MET A 158 15.05 4.76 -3.05
C MET A 158 15.50 3.30 -3.04
N PHE A 159 15.46 2.61 -4.18
CA PHE A 159 15.86 1.20 -4.23
C PHE A 159 17.31 1.04 -3.84
N GLU A 160 18.23 1.80 -4.46
CA GLU A 160 19.66 1.71 -4.16
C GLU A 160 19.95 2.20 -2.74
N ARG A 161 19.32 3.31 -2.33
CA ARG A 161 19.51 3.91 -1.01
C ARG A 161 19.01 3.01 0.13
N CYS A 162 17.95 2.27 -0.09
CA CYS A 162 17.28 1.46 0.95
C CYS A 162 17.70 -0.01 0.95
N ALA A 163 18.22 -0.55 -0.14
CA ALA A 163 18.56 -1.97 -0.27
C ALA A 163 19.45 -2.47 0.88
N TRP A 164 20.60 -1.84 1.10
CA TRP A 164 21.53 -2.24 2.16
C TRP A 164 20.96 -2.05 3.58
N ARG A 165 20.10 -1.02 3.77
CA ARG A 165 19.44 -0.78 5.07
C ARG A 165 18.36 -1.81 5.37
N THR A 166 17.94 -2.55 4.36
CA THR A 166 16.97 -3.65 4.47
C THR A 166 17.67 -5.02 4.53
N GLY A 167 19.01 -5.05 4.51
CA GLY A 167 19.80 -6.27 4.59
C GLY A 167 20.15 -6.89 3.24
N PHE A 168 20.01 -6.15 2.13
CA PHE A 168 20.39 -6.63 0.80
C PHE A 168 21.75 -6.11 0.37
N ARG A 169 22.58 -6.99 -0.18
CA ARG A 169 23.81 -6.63 -0.88
C ARG A 169 23.65 -6.75 -2.39
N GLN A 170 24.32 -5.92 -3.12
CA GLN A 170 24.38 -6.06 -4.57
C GLN A 170 25.16 -7.30 -4.98
N LEU A 171 24.67 -8.04 -5.98
CA LEU A 171 25.36 -9.17 -6.57
C LEU A 171 26.42 -8.67 -7.56
N ARG A 172 27.56 -9.38 -7.63
CA ARG A 172 28.54 -9.20 -8.69
C ARG A 172 28.02 -9.78 -10.00
N GLN A 173 28.64 -9.43 -11.10
CA GLN A 173 28.17 -9.84 -12.43
C GLN A 173 28.23 -11.37 -12.62
N GLU A 174 29.24 -12.02 -12.05
CA GLU A 174 29.46 -13.46 -12.13
C GLU A 174 28.57 -14.30 -11.19
N GLU A 175 27.97 -13.69 -10.21
CA GLU A 175 27.09 -14.41 -9.28
C GLU A 175 25.78 -14.81 -9.96
N LYS A 176 25.42 -16.08 -9.83
CA LYS A 176 24.15 -16.61 -10.34
C LYS A 176 23.00 -16.16 -9.45
N LEU A 177 21.84 -15.96 -10.05
CA LEU A 177 20.60 -15.68 -9.31
C LEU A 177 20.15 -16.91 -8.54
N GLU A 178 19.62 -16.67 -7.35
CA GLU A 178 19.00 -17.65 -6.46
C GLU A 178 17.60 -17.21 -6.06
N ASN A 179 16.78 -18.17 -5.62
CA ASN A 179 15.42 -17.89 -5.18
C ASN A 179 15.38 -16.87 -4.04
N GLY A 180 14.62 -15.80 -4.24
CA GLY A 180 14.52 -14.68 -3.32
C GLY A 180 15.43 -13.49 -3.66
N ASP A 181 16.31 -13.60 -4.66
CA ASP A 181 17.07 -12.43 -5.11
C ASP A 181 16.12 -11.35 -5.63
N LEU A 182 16.45 -10.09 -5.36
CA LEU A 182 15.72 -8.94 -5.87
C LEU A 182 16.31 -8.47 -7.19
N LEU A 183 15.43 -8.13 -8.10
CA LEU A 183 15.74 -7.52 -9.38
C LEU A 183 15.19 -6.11 -9.38
N PHE A 184 16.04 -5.10 -9.32
CA PHE A 184 15.63 -3.71 -9.51
C PHE A 184 15.62 -3.37 -10.99
N MET A 185 14.51 -2.85 -11.46
CA MET A 185 14.20 -2.70 -12.87
C MET A 185 13.77 -1.28 -13.22
N SER A 186 14.07 -0.89 -14.46
CA SER A 186 13.53 0.30 -15.12
C SER A 186 12.44 -0.15 -16.10
N ILE A 187 11.19 -0.04 -15.69
CA ILE A 187 10.04 -0.43 -16.51
C ILE A 187 9.42 0.82 -17.12
N MET A 188 9.65 1.02 -18.42
CA MET A 188 9.15 2.19 -19.17
C MET A 188 9.48 3.54 -18.49
N ALA A 189 10.65 3.63 -17.86
CA ALA A 189 11.12 4.81 -17.14
C ALA A 189 12.65 4.96 -17.27
N ASP A 190 13.15 6.18 -17.09
CA ASP A 190 14.59 6.51 -17.16
C ASP A 190 15.35 6.20 -15.86
N GLY A 191 14.70 5.56 -14.88
CA GLY A 191 15.29 5.19 -13.59
C GLY A 191 14.67 3.92 -13.02
N LEU A 192 15.29 3.39 -11.96
CA LEU A 192 14.76 2.22 -11.27
C LEU A 192 13.43 2.55 -10.61
N ASN A 193 12.34 1.97 -11.11
CA ASN A 193 10.99 2.22 -10.64
C ASN A 193 10.23 0.96 -10.23
N HIS A 194 10.87 -0.21 -10.32
CA HIS A 194 10.23 -1.48 -10.06
C HIS A 194 11.18 -2.46 -9.37
N VAL A 195 10.61 -3.34 -8.54
CA VAL A 195 11.31 -4.47 -7.93
C VAL A 195 10.54 -5.75 -8.18
N ALA A 196 11.26 -6.81 -8.51
CA ALA A 196 10.75 -8.17 -8.64
C ALA A 196 11.58 -9.15 -7.81
N LEU A 197 10.98 -10.28 -7.46
CA LEU A 197 11.65 -11.42 -6.85
C LEU A 197 11.99 -12.44 -7.94
N PHE A 198 13.22 -12.91 -7.97
CA PHE A 198 13.62 -14.06 -8.80
C PHE A 198 13.27 -15.36 -8.09
N LEU A 199 12.56 -16.25 -8.79
CA LEU A 199 12.11 -17.55 -8.28
C LEU A 199 12.17 -18.60 -9.40
N ASP A 200 13.19 -19.46 -9.38
CA ASP A 200 13.31 -20.61 -10.31
C ASP A 200 13.22 -20.28 -11.81
N GLY A 201 13.88 -19.21 -12.25
CA GLY A 201 13.83 -18.75 -13.65
C GLY A 201 12.62 -17.88 -14.00
N GLU A 202 11.77 -17.62 -13.04
CA GLU A 202 10.62 -16.71 -13.14
C GLU A 202 10.82 -15.49 -12.24
N VAL A 203 9.95 -14.51 -12.40
CA VAL A 203 9.84 -13.36 -11.51
C VAL A 203 8.45 -13.29 -10.90
N LEU A 204 8.41 -13.09 -9.59
CA LEU A 204 7.20 -12.68 -8.89
C LEU A 204 7.22 -11.16 -8.76
N HIS A 205 6.25 -10.49 -9.35
CA HIS A 205 6.22 -9.03 -9.34
C HIS A 205 4.81 -8.46 -9.43
N HIS A 206 4.72 -7.13 -9.26
CA HIS A 206 3.46 -6.41 -9.29
C HIS A 206 3.65 -5.08 -10.02
N LEU A 207 3.28 -5.06 -11.30
CA LEU A 207 3.30 -3.85 -12.13
C LEU A 207 2.07 -2.98 -11.87
N THR A 208 2.22 -1.67 -12.06
CA THR A 208 1.11 -0.71 -12.02
C THR A 208 0.00 -1.13 -12.98
N ASP A 209 -1.25 -0.96 -12.57
CA ASP A 209 -2.47 -1.29 -13.34
C ASP A 209 -2.60 -2.76 -13.76
N ARG A 210 -1.87 -3.66 -13.09
CA ARG A 210 -1.98 -5.11 -13.28
C ARG A 210 -2.21 -5.82 -11.96
N LEU A 211 -2.63 -7.07 -12.04
CA LEU A 211 -2.60 -7.97 -10.89
C LEU A 211 -1.19 -8.49 -10.69
N SER A 212 -0.80 -8.72 -9.42
CA SER A 212 0.47 -9.38 -9.13
C SER A 212 0.51 -10.75 -9.80
N CYS A 213 1.63 -11.07 -10.42
CA CYS A 213 1.78 -12.30 -11.18
C CYS A 213 3.18 -12.91 -11.04
N ARG A 214 3.29 -14.14 -11.52
CA ARG A 214 4.54 -14.83 -11.72
C ARG A 214 4.69 -15.11 -13.22
N GLU A 215 5.79 -14.69 -13.80
CA GLU A 215 6.07 -14.89 -15.22
C GLU A 215 7.54 -15.21 -15.47
N SER A 216 7.87 -15.79 -16.64
CA SER A 216 9.24 -16.12 -16.99
C SER A 216 10.16 -14.89 -16.96
N TYR A 217 11.36 -15.02 -16.40
CA TYR A 217 12.39 -13.98 -16.47
C TYR A 217 12.91 -13.85 -17.90
N SER A 218 12.10 -13.22 -18.73
CA SER A 218 12.30 -13.08 -20.18
C SER A 218 13.49 -12.16 -20.52
N GLU A 219 13.93 -12.21 -21.78
CA GLU A 219 14.97 -11.31 -22.30
C GLU A 219 14.61 -9.83 -22.13
N TRP A 220 13.32 -9.50 -22.24
CA TRP A 220 12.83 -8.14 -22.01
C TRP A 220 13.02 -7.72 -20.55
N LEU A 221 12.61 -8.55 -19.59
CA LEU A 221 12.79 -8.27 -18.17
C LEU A 221 14.27 -8.21 -17.79
N LEU A 222 15.10 -9.06 -18.40
CA LEU A 222 16.54 -9.02 -18.23
C LEU A 222 17.12 -7.67 -18.68
N LYS A 223 16.69 -7.15 -19.82
CA LYS A 223 17.10 -5.82 -20.32
C LYS A 223 16.64 -4.68 -19.43
N CYS A 224 15.49 -4.83 -18.77
CA CYS A 224 14.99 -3.84 -17.81
C CYS A 224 15.72 -3.89 -16.47
N THR A 225 16.48 -4.98 -16.17
CA THR A 225 17.13 -5.17 -14.86
C THR A 225 18.40 -4.33 -14.77
N GLY A 226 18.37 -3.32 -13.90
CA GLY A 226 19.52 -2.44 -13.63
C GLY A 226 20.33 -2.86 -12.39
N GLY A 227 19.78 -3.71 -11.51
CA GLY A 227 20.48 -4.17 -10.32
C GLY A 227 19.96 -5.51 -9.80
N ARG A 228 20.87 -6.33 -9.26
CA ARG A 228 20.57 -7.63 -8.67
C ARG A 228 21.06 -7.64 -7.23
N TYR A 229 20.21 -8.04 -6.30
CA TYR A 229 20.51 -7.94 -4.87
C TYR A 229 20.11 -9.23 -4.15
N ARG A 230 20.91 -9.63 -3.18
CA ARG A 230 20.67 -10.81 -2.32
C ARG A 230 20.57 -10.38 -0.86
N TYR A 231 19.62 -10.96 -0.16
CA TYR A 231 19.53 -10.80 1.28
C TYR A 231 20.75 -11.41 1.95
N ALA A 232 21.46 -10.60 2.70
CA ALA A 232 22.65 -10.99 3.47
C ALA A 232 22.34 -10.72 4.94
N SER A 233 21.72 -11.72 5.59
CA SER A 233 21.45 -11.69 7.04
C SER A 233 22.73 -11.76 7.86
#